data_3533fe884ed35e02bc08a1cb9803e19b
#
_entry.id   3533fe884ed35e02bc08a1cb9803e19b
#
_cell.length_a   1.000
_cell.length_b   1.000
_cell.length_c   1.000
_cell.angle_alpha   90.00
_cell.angle_beta   90.00
_cell.angle_gamma   90.00
#
_symmetry.space_group_name_H-M   'P 1'
#
loop_
_entity.id
_entity.type
_entity.pdbx_description
1 polymer ?
#
loop_
_entity_poly.entity_id
_entity_poly.type
_entity_poly.pdbx_seq_one_letter_code
_entity_poly.pdbx_strand_id
1 'polypeptide(L)'
;VLSDYKLGLRDSTIMGRIMKGYSDEEIWAIAGWFAKQPWVSNDAVADGTLLAMGKELHETKCETCHEDGGRVQDEENPRLAGQWVGYTHYALEQCRDIGKRCQPRKMGERVMKLSDEELRALAQYYASEK
;
A
#
# COMPACT_ATOMS: atom_id res chain seq x y z
N VAL A 1 -1.50 -9.51 -6.95
CA VAL A 1 -0.45 -8.54 -7.36
C VAL A 1 0.35 -9.05 -8.55
N LEU A 2 1.05 -10.21 -8.47
CA LEU A 2 1.88 -10.72 -9.60
C LEU A 2 1.03 -11.02 -10.84
N SER A 3 -0.11 -11.66 -10.64
CA SER A 3 -1.07 -11.93 -11.72
C SER A 3 -1.62 -10.64 -12.35
N ASP A 4 -1.85 -9.61 -11.55
CA ASP A 4 -2.33 -8.31 -12.04
C ASP A 4 -1.31 -7.65 -12.97
N TYR A 5 -0.01 -7.78 -12.67
CA TYR A 5 1.05 -7.34 -13.57
C TYR A 5 1.07 -8.13 -14.88
N LYS A 6 0.90 -9.47 -14.82
CA LYS A 6 0.83 -10.33 -16.02
C LYS A 6 -0.34 -9.94 -16.91
N LEU A 7 -1.51 -9.68 -16.32
CA LEU A 7 -2.75 -9.33 -17.02
C LEU A 7 -2.85 -7.85 -17.43
N GLY A 8 -1.90 -7.01 -17.02
CA GLY A 8 -1.92 -5.58 -17.28
C GLY A 8 -2.99 -4.82 -16.46
N LEU A 9 -3.49 -5.41 -15.39
CA LEU A 9 -4.44 -4.78 -14.46
C LEU A 9 -3.76 -3.83 -13.49
N ARG A 10 -2.44 -3.99 -13.32
CA ARG A 10 -1.60 -3.12 -12.49
C ARG A 10 -0.48 -2.53 -13.34
N ASP A 11 -0.38 -1.21 -13.35
CA ASP A 11 0.66 -0.51 -14.10
C ASP A 11 2.04 -0.77 -13.54
N SER A 12 3.00 -0.92 -14.44
CA SER A 12 4.41 -1.01 -14.11
C SER A 12 5.29 -0.74 -15.33
N THR A 13 6.48 -0.23 -15.11
CA THR A 13 7.49 -0.05 -16.15
C THR A 13 8.19 -1.36 -16.52
N ILE A 14 8.35 -2.26 -15.55
CA ILE A 14 9.15 -3.49 -15.68
C ILE A 14 8.34 -4.75 -15.39
N MET A 15 7.60 -4.79 -14.26
CA MET A 15 6.94 -6.01 -13.78
C MET A 15 5.94 -6.60 -14.76
N GLY A 16 5.19 -5.80 -15.50
CA GLY A 16 4.28 -6.28 -16.54
C GLY A 16 5.00 -7.02 -17.68
N ARG A 17 6.25 -6.64 -17.98
CA ARG A 17 7.08 -7.36 -18.97
C ARG A 17 7.66 -8.66 -18.40
N ILE A 18 8.15 -8.60 -17.17
CA ILE A 18 8.72 -9.77 -16.48
C ILE A 18 7.65 -10.84 -16.27
N MET A 19 6.49 -10.48 -15.72
CA MET A 19 5.46 -11.46 -15.38
C MET A 19 4.81 -12.16 -16.59
N LYS A 20 4.86 -11.57 -17.76
CA LYS A 20 4.41 -12.24 -19.00
C LYS A 20 5.25 -13.47 -19.38
N GLY A 21 6.49 -13.54 -18.90
CA GLY A 21 7.39 -14.68 -19.15
C GLY A 21 7.18 -15.87 -18.21
N TYR A 22 6.33 -15.75 -17.18
CA TYR A 22 6.11 -16.79 -16.18
C TYR A 22 4.76 -17.48 -16.38
N SER A 23 4.73 -18.81 -16.13
CA SER A 23 3.47 -19.57 -16.04
C SER A 23 2.70 -19.20 -14.77
N ASP A 24 1.44 -19.61 -14.68
CA ASP A 24 0.63 -19.33 -13.48
C ASP A 24 1.15 -20.15 -12.29
N GLU A 25 1.65 -21.36 -12.50
CA GLU A 25 2.29 -22.20 -11.46
C GLU A 25 3.55 -21.52 -10.90
N GLU A 26 4.39 -20.95 -11.76
CA GLU A 26 5.59 -20.23 -11.34
C GLU A 26 5.22 -18.97 -10.55
N ILE A 27 4.18 -18.22 -10.97
CA ILE A 27 3.67 -17.06 -10.25
C ILE A 27 3.16 -17.46 -8.86
N TRP A 28 2.43 -18.57 -8.74
CA TRP A 28 1.97 -19.10 -7.46
C TRP A 28 3.13 -19.53 -6.56
N ALA A 29 4.14 -20.17 -7.11
CA ALA A 29 5.34 -20.57 -6.37
C ALA A 29 6.10 -19.35 -5.82
N ILE A 30 6.28 -18.31 -6.63
CA ILE A 30 6.92 -17.05 -6.23
C ILE A 30 6.10 -16.36 -5.13
N ALA A 31 4.79 -16.25 -5.32
CA ALA A 31 3.90 -15.64 -4.33
C ALA A 31 3.94 -16.39 -2.99
N GLY A 32 3.90 -17.74 -3.04
CA GLY A 32 3.99 -18.59 -1.86
C GLY A 32 5.32 -18.50 -1.13
N TRP A 33 6.42 -18.24 -1.84
CA TRP A 33 7.72 -17.99 -1.22
C TRP A 33 7.72 -16.64 -0.48
N PHE A 34 7.26 -15.58 -1.14
CA PHE A 34 7.19 -14.26 -0.49
C PHE A 34 6.23 -14.24 0.71
N ALA A 35 5.10 -14.95 0.63
CA ALA A 35 4.14 -15.02 1.73
C ALA A 35 4.71 -15.67 3.01
N LYS A 36 5.78 -16.43 2.90
CA LYS A 36 6.47 -17.07 4.05
C LYS A 36 7.59 -16.20 4.63
N GLN A 37 7.94 -15.08 3.97
CA GLN A 37 9.01 -14.23 4.48
C GLN A 37 8.48 -13.40 5.66
N PRO A 38 9.29 -13.22 6.71
CA PRO A 38 8.92 -12.33 7.79
C PRO A 38 8.82 -10.90 7.29
N TRP A 39 7.88 -10.14 7.83
CA TRP A 39 7.81 -8.72 7.56
C TRP A 39 9.01 -8.02 8.19
N VAL A 40 9.67 -7.17 7.43
CA VAL A 40 10.77 -6.32 7.89
C VAL A 40 10.34 -4.86 7.71
N SER A 41 10.12 -4.18 8.85
CA SER A 41 9.82 -2.74 8.83
C SER A 41 11.04 -1.97 8.33
N ASN A 42 10.81 -0.87 7.62
CA ASN A 42 11.88 0.04 7.28
C ASN A 42 12.35 0.81 8.54
N ASP A 43 13.59 1.28 8.52
CA ASP A 43 14.20 2.07 9.61
C ASP A 43 14.15 3.58 9.32
N ALA A 44 13.32 4.03 8.38
CA ALA A 44 13.21 5.43 8.04
C ALA A 44 12.72 6.23 9.25
N VAL A 45 13.37 7.35 9.49
CA VAL A 45 12.94 8.33 10.49
C VAL A 45 11.78 9.11 9.89
N ALA A 46 10.61 8.98 10.50
CA ALA A 46 9.43 9.72 10.09
C ALA A 46 9.55 11.20 10.47
N ASP A 47 8.98 12.09 9.66
CA ASP A 47 8.83 13.50 9.99
C ASP A 47 7.79 13.67 11.10
N GLY A 48 8.26 13.99 12.31
CA GLY A 48 7.42 14.13 13.49
C GLY A 48 6.33 15.21 13.37
N THR A 49 6.51 16.18 12.48
CA THR A 49 5.54 17.26 12.29
C THR A 49 4.22 16.78 11.69
N LEU A 50 4.26 15.70 10.89
CA LEU A 50 3.11 15.12 10.21
C LEU A 50 2.51 13.92 10.94
N LEU A 51 3.16 13.38 11.96
CA LEU A 51 2.72 12.14 12.63
C LEU A 51 1.35 12.27 13.28
N ALA A 52 1.09 13.38 13.98
CA ALA A 52 -0.18 13.59 14.67
C ALA A 52 -1.35 13.64 13.68
N MET A 53 -1.18 14.37 12.57
CA MET A 53 -2.17 14.42 11.49
C MET A 53 -2.36 13.05 10.85
N GLY A 54 -1.29 12.34 10.55
CA GLY A 54 -1.35 11.02 9.94
C GLY A 54 -2.08 10.01 10.82
N LYS A 55 -1.84 10.05 12.13
CA LYS A 55 -2.54 9.22 13.12
C LYS A 55 -4.03 9.54 13.15
N GLU A 56 -4.41 10.81 13.25
CA GLU A 56 -5.82 11.23 13.27
C GLU A 56 -6.55 10.82 11.98
N LEU A 57 -5.91 10.98 10.83
CA LEU A 57 -6.45 10.54 9.55
C LEU A 57 -6.65 9.02 9.49
N HIS A 58 -5.67 8.27 10.00
CA HIS A 58 -5.78 6.82 10.08
C HIS A 58 -6.96 6.41 10.96
N GLU A 59 -7.03 6.87 12.19
CA GLU A 59 -8.09 6.55 13.14
C GLU A 59 -9.49 6.89 12.63
N THR A 60 -9.64 8.01 11.92
CA THR A 60 -10.95 8.48 11.46
C THR A 60 -11.38 7.95 10.09
N LYS A 61 -10.44 7.60 9.22
CA LYS A 61 -10.74 7.28 7.82
C LYS A 61 -10.25 5.89 7.36
N CYS A 62 -9.24 5.32 8.02
CA CYS A 62 -8.53 4.14 7.50
C CYS A 62 -8.64 2.92 8.42
N GLU A 63 -8.74 3.09 9.74
CA GLU A 63 -8.70 2.05 10.76
C GLU A 63 -9.73 0.93 10.52
N THR A 64 -10.90 1.25 9.99
CA THR A 64 -11.98 0.26 9.75
C THR A 64 -11.54 -0.92 8.86
N CYS A 65 -10.56 -0.69 7.96
CA CYS A 65 -10.04 -1.70 7.04
C CYS A 65 -8.57 -2.01 7.28
N HIS A 66 -7.81 -1.06 7.81
CA HIS A 66 -6.39 -1.18 8.12
C HIS A 66 -6.17 -1.14 9.62
N GLU A 67 -6.65 -2.17 10.31
CA GLU A 67 -6.67 -2.26 11.77
C GLU A 67 -5.28 -2.20 12.42
N ASP A 68 -5.26 -1.87 13.70
CA ASP A 68 -4.05 -1.81 14.56
C ASP A 68 -2.93 -0.96 13.95
N GLY A 69 -3.24 0.29 13.57
CA GLY A 69 -2.25 1.17 12.97
C GLY A 69 -1.74 0.71 11.61
N GLY A 70 -2.49 -0.14 10.92
CA GLY A 70 -2.11 -0.73 9.65
C GLY A 70 -1.18 -1.95 9.77
N ARG A 71 -1.11 -2.59 10.95
CA ARG A 71 -0.32 -3.82 11.18
C ARG A 71 -1.04 -5.06 10.72
N VAL A 72 -2.36 -5.07 10.79
CA VAL A 72 -3.16 -6.22 10.38
C VAL A 72 -3.07 -6.39 8.86
N GLN A 73 -2.97 -7.65 8.43
CA GLN A 73 -2.96 -8.04 7.02
C GLN A 73 -3.96 -9.17 6.82
N ASP A 74 -4.77 -9.05 5.78
CA ASP A 74 -5.69 -10.09 5.33
C ASP A 74 -5.67 -10.23 3.79
N GLU A 75 -6.64 -10.94 3.20
CA GLU A 75 -6.70 -11.18 1.75
C GLU A 75 -6.95 -9.88 0.95
N GLU A 76 -7.66 -8.91 1.52
CA GLU A 76 -8.07 -7.68 0.86
C GLU A 76 -7.20 -6.48 1.29
N ASN A 77 -6.75 -6.47 2.54
CA ASN A 77 -6.06 -5.35 3.17
C ASN A 77 -4.58 -5.67 3.40
N PRO A 78 -3.66 -5.01 2.71
CA PRO A 78 -2.24 -5.22 2.94
C PRO A 78 -1.77 -4.55 4.24
N ARG A 79 -0.72 -5.09 4.84
CA ARG A 79 0.00 -4.41 5.92
C ARG A 79 0.57 -3.08 5.42
N LEU A 80 0.33 -2.01 6.17
CA LEU A 80 0.83 -0.66 5.90
C LEU A 80 1.95 -0.24 6.86
N ALA A 81 1.86 -0.70 8.12
CA ALA A 81 2.85 -0.38 9.16
C ALA A 81 4.26 -0.82 8.75
N GLY A 82 5.24 0.04 8.94
CA GLY A 82 6.64 -0.19 8.59
C GLY A 82 6.95 -0.09 7.11
N GLN A 83 6.03 0.38 6.27
CA GLN A 83 6.26 0.54 4.84
C GLN A 83 7.07 1.81 4.55
N TRP A 84 7.77 1.84 3.42
CA TRP A 84 8.54 3.00 2.97
C TRP A 84 7.65 4.21 2.69
N VAL A 85 8.01 5.38 3.25
CA VAL A 85 7.29 6.65 3.03
C VAL A 85 7.04 6.90 1.55
N GLY A 86 8.10 6.82 0.72
CA GLY A 86 7.99 7.09 -0.71
C GLY A 86 7.07 6.11 -1.43
N TYR A 87 7.06 4.83 -1.05
CA TYR A 87 6.16 3.86 -1.64
C TYR A 87 4.70 4.12 -1.23
N THR A 88 4.45 4.34 0.06
CA THR A 88 3.10 4.60 0.57
C THR A 88 2.52 5.87 -0.06
N HIS A 89 3.30 6.95 -0.10
CA HIS A 89 2.90 8.20 -0.72
C HIS A 89 2.54 8.00 -2.20
N TYR A 90 3.43 7.38 -2.97
CA TYR A 90 3.18 7.07 -4.38
C TYR A 90 1.93 6.20 -4.58
N ALA A 91 1.73 5.16 -3.77
CA ALA A 91 0.57 4.29 -3.87
C ALA A 91 -0.76 5.04 -3.59
N LEU A 92 -0.75 5.94 -2.61
CA LEU A 92 -1.90 6.78 -2.29
C LEU A 92 -2.18 7.80 -3.40
N GLU A 93 -1.15 8.44 -3.99
CA GLU A 93 -1.30 9.32 -5.15
C GLU A 93 -1.92 8.57 -6.35
N GLN A 94 -1.40 7.38 -6.67
CA GLN A 94 -1.96 6.56 -7.74
C GLN A 94 -3.42 6.18 -7.47
N CYS A 95 -3.76 5.87 -6.22
CA CYS A 95 -5.13 5.59 -5.81
C CYS A 95 -6.04 6.81 -5.98
N ARG A 96 -5.58 8.01 -5.60
CA ARG A 96 -6.33 9.27 -5.73
C ARG A 96 -6.49 9.70 -7.19
N ASP A 97 -5.40 9.77 -7.92
CA ASP A 97 -5.35 10.46 -9.21
C ASP A 97 -5.84 9.57 -10.37
N ILE A 98 -5.64 8.28 -10.28
CA ILE A 98 -6.08 7.30 -11.28
C ILE A 98 -7.41 6.64 -10.90
N GLY A 99 -7.94 6.90 -9.72
CA GLY A 99 -9.25 6.53 -9.13
C GLY A 99 -9.89 5.20 -9.54
N LYS A 100 -9.96 4.94 -10.83
CA LYS A 100 -10.56 3.72 -11.40
C LYS A 100 -9.77 2.42 -11.10
N ARG A 101 -8.53 2.52 -10.64
CA ARG A 101 -7.63 1.39 -10.35
C ARG A 101 -7.40 1.14 -8.87
N CYS A 102 -7.96 2.01 -8.01
CA CYS A 102 -7.90 1.79 -6.57
C CYS A 102 -8.97 0.77 -6.17
N GLN A 103 -8.51 -0.38 -5.71
CA GLN A 103 -9.38 -1.44 -5.23
C GLN A 103 -9.10 -1.68 -3.74
N PRO A 104 -10.13 -1.92 -2.94
CA PRO A 104 -11.56 -1.87 -3.29
C PRO A 104 -12.04 -0.43 -3.53
N ARG A 105 -13.15 -0.28 -4.24
CA ARG A 105 -13.73 1.05 -4.60
C ARG A 105 -13.87 1.99 -3.39
N LYS A 106 -14.23 1.45 -2.22
CA LYS A 106 -14.39 2.22 -0.98
C LYS A 106 -13.09 2.92 -0.57
N MET A 107 -11.92 2.29 -0.79
CA MET A 107 -10.64 2.94 -0.54
C MET A 107 -10.42 4.13 -1.47
N GLY A 108 -10.67 3.95 -2.78
CA GLY A 108 -10.57 5.03 -3.76
C GLY A 108 -11.43 6.24 -3.38
N GLU A 109 -12.69 6.02 -3.01
CA GLU A 109 -13.63 7.07 -2.60
C GLU A 109 -13.16 7.86 -1.37
N ARG A 110 -12.39 7.25 -0.48
CA ARG A 110 -11.80 7.90 0.69
C ARG A 110 -10.55 8.69 0.32
N VAL A 111 -9.63 8.05 -0.41
CA VAL A 111 -8.34 8.65 -0.78
C VAL A 111 -8.51 9.84 -1.74
N MET A 112 -9.47 9.80 -2.65
CA MET A 112 -9.78 10.92 -3.58
C MET A 112 -10.13 12.24 -2.87
N LYS A 113 -10.49 12.20 -1.60
CA LYS A 113 -10.85 13.40 -0.81
C LYS A 113 -9.68 13.98 -0.02
N LEU A 114 -8.52 13.34 -0.09
CA LEU A 114 -7.35 13.75 0.68
C LEU A 114 -6.47 14.72 -0.11
N SER A 115 -5.93 15.71 0.59
CA SER A 115 -4.93 16.63 0.06
C SER A 115 -3.55 15.97 -0.03
N ASP A 116 -2.62 16.59 -0.76
CA ASP A 116 -1.22 16.12 -0.82
C ASP A 116 -0.56 16.09 0.56
N GLU A 117 -0.87 17.02 1.43
CA GLU A 117 -0.35 17.06 2.80
C GLU A 117 -0.89 15.89 3.63
N GLU A 118 -2.20 15.58 3.53
CA GLU A 118 -2.80 14.44 4.18
C GLU A 118 -2.23 13.11 3.69
N LEU A 119 -1.94 12.96 2.38
CA LEU A 119 -1.28 11.77 1.85
C LEU A 119 0.15 11.61 2.41
N ARG A 120 0.90 12.72 2.50
CA ARG A 120 2.23 12.71 3.12
C ARG A 120 2.15 12.35 4.60
N ALA A 121 1.20 12.91 5.33
CA ALA A 121 1.00 12.63 6.75
C ALA A 121 0.70 11.14 7.00
N LEU A 122 -0.17 10.53 6.21
CA LEU A 122 -0.44 9.09 6.28
C LEU A 122 0.82 8.26 5.97
N ALA A 123 1.60 8.63 4.95
CA ALA A 123 2.83 7.93 4.60
C ALA A 123 3.87 7.99 5.73
N GLN A 124 4.02 9.14 6.39
CA GLN A 124 4.90 9.30 7.55
C GLN A 124 4.40 8.48 8.75
N TYR A 125 3.11 8.51 9.01
CA TYR A 125 2.50 7.74 10.10
C TYR A 125 2.75 6.24 9.92
N TYR A 126 2.41 5.65 8.77
CA TYR A 126 2.62 4.22 8.54
C TYR A 126 4.10 3.82 8.58
N ALA A 127 5.01 4.68 8.14
CA ALA A 127 6.44 4.41 8.24
C ALA A 127 6.94 4.42 9.70
N SER A 128 6.28 5.16 10.60
CA SER A 128 6.61 5.20 12.03
C SER A 128 6.07 4.02 12.81
N GLU A 129 5.00 3.38 12.33
CA GLU A 129 4.41 2.19 12.91
C GLU A 129 5.29 0.95 12.61
N LYS A 130 5.47 0.06 13.60
CA LYS A 130 6.42 -1.07 13.50
C LYS A 130 5.70 -2.42 13.64
#